data_78d8c7a29f6cb504ee23e1d010979a3f
#
_entry.id   78d8c7a29f6cb504ee23e1d010979a3f
#
_cell.length_a   1.000
_cell.length_b   1.000
_cell.length_c   1.000
_cell.angle_alpha   90.00
_cell.angle_beta   90.00
_cell.angle_gamma   90.00
#
_symmetry.space_group_name_H-M   'P 1'
#
loop_
_entity.id
_entity.type
_entity.pdbx_description
1 polymer ?
#
loop_
_entity_poly.entity_id
_entity_poly.type
_entity_poly.pdbx_seq_one_letter_code
_entity_poly.pdbx_strand_id
1 'polypeptide(L)'
;MYQIIKENQIFPNHVLEYRKDRYFYYVLLDGKRIASFHITINTRVGSLSVKLQDADDLYELLNRIYQFLINRYRLEKVTYSDSNKEIREELKKLSFYAKGKILQRVTDPYRLLCKKGTFDEEGFIVRQDNTDVIPFGLFNSKDKGCGWIAAYNLLHLNQINLDIYDVSSSLSQSDFFFSAFGESVFLLYKMLKEKLPVKFLSHTEKQICNRMRNSDCGILLYYHKHGAHFTMYRKIDADKYQFINAVYGRKLVLSPEEFMKKYTILHIGTIIYM
;
A
#
# COMPACT_ATOMS: atom_id res chain seq x y z
N MET A 1 -3.88 -13.43 11.52
CA MET A 1 -3.63 -13.13 10.09
C MET A 1 -4.96 -13.07 9.34
N TYR A 2 -5.23 -12.00 8.57
CA TYR A 2 -6.44 -11.87 7.77
C TYR A 2 -6.43 -12.81 6.56
N GLN A 3 -7.58 -13.44 6.29
CA GLN A 3 -7.81 -14.27 5.10
C GLN A 3 -9.18 -13.94 4.51
N ILE A 4 -9.25 -13.70 3.20
CA ILE A 4 -10.50 -13.47 2.46
C ILE A 4 -10.79 -14.70 1.62
N ILE A 5 -11.88 -15.39 1.91
CA ILE A 5 -12.25 -16.66 1.30
C ILE A 5 -13.55 -16.48 0.51
N LYS A 6 -13.52 -16.92 -0.76
CA LYS A 6 -14.73 -16.93 -1.59
C LYS A 6 -15.70 -17.99 -1.09
N GLU A 7 -16.92 -17.60 -0.87
CA GLU A 7 -17.99 -18.53 -0.52
C GLU A 7 -18.45 -19.27 -1.78
N ASN A 8 -18.37 -20.60 -1.76
CA ASN A 8 -18.90 -21.45 -2.84
C ASN A 8 -20.42 -21.51 -2.70
N GLN A 9 -21.13 -20.54 -3.24
CA GLN A 9 -22.59 -20.63 -3.32
C GLN A 9 -22.97 -21.37 -4.59
N ILE A 10 -23.62 -22.51 -4.42
CA ILE A 10 -24.38 -23.19 -5.48
C ILE A 10 -25.71 -22.41 -5.59
N PHE A 11 -25.76 -21.47 -6.54
CA PHE A 11 -27.04 -20.85 -6.88
C PHE A 11 -27.91 -21.86 -7.62
N PRO A 12 -29.17 -22.08 -7.21
CA PRO A 12 -30.11 -22.80 -8.05
C PRO A 12 -30.25 -22.05 -9.40
N ASN A 13 -30.24 -22.82 -10.50
CA ASN A 13 -30.31 -22.33 -11.87
C ASN A 13 -31.66 -21.69 -12.21
N HIS A 14 -32.03 -20.58 -11.62
CA HIS A 14 -33.17 -19.80 -12.05
C HIS A 14 -32.92 -18.34 -11.75
N VAL A 15 -32.49 -17.63 -12.73
CA VAL A 15 -32.93 -16.33 -13.24
C VAL A 15 -31.84 -15.82 -14.17
N LEU A 16 -32.11 -15.82 -15.45
CA LEU A 16 -31.42 -15.05 -16.50
C LEU A 16 -31.69 -13.56 -16.26
N GLU A 17 -31.10 -12.97 -15.23
CA GLU A 17 -31.08 -11.52 -15.05
C GLU A 17 -29.69 -10.99 -15.38
N TYR A 18 -29.67 -10.25 -16.46
CA TYR A 18 -28.66 -9.30 -16.93
C TYR A 18 -27.38 -9.19 -16.10
N ARG A 19 -26.32 -9.85 -16.56
CA ARG A 19 -24.86 -9.56 -16.43
C ARG A 19 -24.38 -8.71 -15.23
N LYS A 20 -24.86 -8.97 -14.04
CA LYS A 20 -24.21 -8.49 -12.82
C LYS A 20 -23.59 -9.69 -12.13
N ASP A 21 -22.26 -9.75 -12.17
CA ASP A 21 -21.53 -10.78 -11.44
C ASP A 21 -21.60 -10.45 -9.96
N ARG A 22 -22.21 -11.32 -9.16
CA ARG A 22 -22.28 -11.18 -7.71
C ARG A 22 -21.39 -12.23 -7.06
N TYR A 23 -20.49 -11.78 -6.18
CA TYR A 23 -19.54 -12.64 -5.48
C TYR A 23 -19.67 -12.45 -3.98
N PHE A 24 -19.66 -13.55 -3.24
CA PHE A 24 -19.77 -13.59 -1.79
C PHE A 24 -18.46 -14.04 -1.18
N TYR A 25 -18.09 -13.41 -0.06
CA TYR A 25 -16.85 -13.66 0.65
C TYR A 25 -17.08 -13.60 2.15
N TYR A 26 -16.25 -14.31 2.91
CA TYR A 26 -16.09 -14.10 4.33
C TYR A 26 -14.63 -13.80 4.66
N VAL A 27 -14.43 -13.08 5.75
CA VAL A 27 -13.13 -12.67 6.24
C VAL A 27 -12.86 -13.41 7.53
N LEU A 28 -11.72 -14.09 7.59
CA LEU A 28 -11.20 -14.70 8.79
C LEU A 28 -10.07 -13.86 9.35
N LEU A 29 -10.01 -13.74 10.66
CA LEU A 29 -8.84 -13.27 11.43
C LEU A 29 -8.44 -14.40 12.36
N ASP A 30 -7.22 -14.93 12.19
CA ASP A 30 -6.69 -16.05 12.96
C ASP A 30 -7.64 -17.27 13.03
N GLY A 31 -8.27 -17.58 11.89
CA GLY A 31 -9.21 -18.68 11.73
C GLY A 31 -10.65 -18.39 12.17
N LYS A 32 -10.93 -17.28 12.86
CA LYS A 32 -12.27 -16.87 13.28
C LYS A 32 -12.92 -15.99 12.22
N ARG A 33 -14.19 -16.27 11.88
CA ARG A 33 -14.96 -15.41 10.96
C ARG A 33 -15.35 -14.12 11.67
N ILE A 34 -14.88 -12.97 11.13
CA ILE A 34 -15.12 -11.64 11.69
C ILE A 34 -16.05 -10.79 10.84
N ALA A 35 -16.19 -11.09 9.55
CA ALA A 35 -17.11 -10.40 8.65
C ALA A 35 -17.47 -11.27 7.45
N SER A 36 -18.52 -10.85 6.75
CA SER A 36 -18.81 -11.29 5.39
C SER A 36 -19.13 -10.08 4.53
N PHE A 37 -18.85 -10.20 3.24
CA PHE A 37 -19.23 -9.16 2.29
C PHE A 37 -19.64 -9.78 0.96
N HIS A 38 -20.42 -9.05 0.20
CA HIS A 38 -20.63 -9.34 -1.20
C HIS A 38 -20.33 -8.12 -2.06
N ILE A 39 -19.90 -8.40 -3.28
CA ILE A 39 -19.65 -7.41 -4.31
C ILE A 39 -20.48 -7.76 -5.53
N THR A 40 -21.24 -6.77 -6.03
CA THR A 40 -21.93 -6.87 -7.32
C THR A 40 -21.15 -6.04 -8.32
N ILE A 41 -20.68 -6.66 -9.39
CA ILE A 41 -19.83 -6.00 -10.40
C ILE A 41 -20.64 -5.76 -11.66
N ASN A 42 -20.62 -4.51 -12.12
CA ASN A 42 -21.15 -4.12 -13.43
C ASN A 42 -20.06 -3.39 -14.20
N THR A 43 -19.56 -4.00 -15.27
CA THR A 43 -18.40 -3.54 -16.02
C THR A 43 -17.15 -3.47 -15.10
N ARG A 44 -16.77 -2.28 -14.64
CA ARG A 44 -15.65 -2.01 -13.72
C ARG A 44 -16.05 -1.29 -12.45
N VAL A 45 -17.35 -1.25 -12.18
CA VAL A 45 -17.91 -0.64 -10.98
C VAL A 45 -18.38 -1.74 -10.04
N GLY A 46 -17.85 -1.76 -8.81
CA GLY A 46 -18.25 -2.69 -7.77
C GLY A 46 -19.19 -2.04 -6.77
N SER A 47 -20.34 -2.65 -6.50
CA SER A 47 -21.24 -2.28 -5.40
C SER A 47 -20.99 -3.22 -4.23
N LEU A 48 -20.38 -2.68 -3.18
CA LEU A 48 -19.98 -3.41 -1.96
C LEU A 48 -21.09 -3.36 -0.92
N SER A 49 -21.34 -4.48 -0.26
CA SER A 49 -22.12 -4.58 0.98
C SER A 49 -21.35 -5.43 1.99
N VAL A 50 -21.28 -4.98 3.25
CA VAL A 50 -20.50 -5.61 4.32
C VAL A 50 -21.41 -5.91 5.49
N LYS A 51 -21.29 -7.12 6.04
CA LYS A 51 -21.95 -7.55 7.28
C LYS A 51 -20.87 -7.91 8.31
N LEU A 52 -20.82 -7.12 9.36
CA LEU A 52 -19.89 -7.33 10.49
C LEU A 52 -20.40 -8.44 11.41
N GLN A 53 -19.48 -9.15 12.03
CA GLN A 53 -19.76 -10.15 13.07
C GLN A 53 -18.96 -9.82 14.34
N ASP A 54 -17.63 -9.66 14.23
CA ASP A 54 -16.75 -9.40 15.38
C ASP A 54 -15.43 -8.82 14.86
N ALA A 55 -15.39 -7.51 14.62
CA ALA A 55 -14.22 -6.84 14.08
C ALA A 55 -13.72 -5.77 15.06
N ASP A 56 -12.55 -5.97 15.65
CA ASP A 56 -11.91 -5.03 16.56
C ASP A 56 -11.34 -3.80 15.83
N ASP A 57 -10.79 -3.99 14.63
CA ASP A 57 -10.26 -2.94 13.77
C ASP A 57 -11.04 -2.87 12.45
N LEU A 58 -12.10 -2.06 12.46
CA LEU A 58 -12.98 -1.91 11.30
C LEU A 58 -12.28 -1.19 10.14
N TYR A 59 -11.39 -0.23 10.42
CA TYR A 59 -10.64 0.46 9.38
C TYR A 59 -9.75 -0.52 8.60
N GLU A 60 -8.95 -1.31 9.32
CA GLU A 60 -8.06 -2.30 8.68
C GLU A 60 -8.85 -3.36 7.92
N LEU A 61 -9.96 -3.85 8.48
CA LEU A 61 -10.85 -4.79 7.80
C LEU A 61 -11.37 -4.23 6.48
N LEU A 62 -11.91 -3.01 6.48
CA LEU A 62 -12.47 -2.37 5.29
C LEU A 62 -11.40 -2.03 4.26
N ASN A 63 -10.20 -1.61 4.72
CA ASN A 63 -9.05 -1.41 3.85
C ASN A 63 -8.65 -2.72 3.15
N ARG A 64 -8.55 -3.83 3.87
CA ARG A 64 -8.25 -5.15 3.30
C ARG A 64 -9.29 -5.60 2.27
N ILE A 65 -10.56 -5.43 2.58
CA ILE A 65 -11.64 -5.73 1.62
C ILE A 65 -11.49 -4.87 0.36
N TYR A 66 -11.28 -3.55 0.51
CA TYR A 66 -11.09 -2.64 -0.62
C TYR A 66 -9.87 -3.02 -1.47
N GLN A 67 -8.71 -3.25 -0.84
CA GLN A 67 -7.49 -3.65 -1.54
C GLN A 67 -7.66 -4.97 -2.30
N PHE A 68 -8.29 -5.97 -1.66
CA PHE A 68 -8.62 -7.23 -2.30
C PHE A 68 -9.48 -7.03 -3.55
N LEU A 69 -10.54 -6.23 -3.46
CA LEU A 69 -11.48 -6.00 -4.55
C LEU A 69 -10.82 -5.34 -5.76
N ILE A 70 -10.06 -4.25 -5.54
CA ILE A 70 -9.41 -3.53 -6.64
C ILE A 70 -8.26 -4.34 -7.26
N ASN A 71 -7.53 -5.14 -6.49
CA ASN A 71 -6.46 -5.99 -7.02
C ASN A 71 -7.02 -7.18 -7.81
N ARG A 72 -8.10 -7.80 -7.31
CA ARG A 72 -8.68 -8.99 -7.93
C ARG A 72 -9.49 -8.68 -9.18
N TYR A 73 -10.34 -7.63 -9.11
CA TYR A 73 -11.32 -7.33 -10.15
C TYR A 73 -10.96 -6.14 -11.03
N ARG A 74 -9.87 -5.44 -10.72
CA ARG A 74 -9.42 -4.26 -11.47
C ARG A 74 -10.53 -3.20 -11.57
N LEU A 75 -11.23 -2.97 -10.47
CA LEU A 75 -12.34 -2.04 -10.42
C LEU A 75 -11.86 -0.59 -10.56
N GLU A 76 -12.52 0.17 -11.42
CA GLU A 76 -12.31 1.62 -11.54
C GLU A 76 -13.00 2.39 -10.42
N LYS A 77 -14.04 1.81 -9.86
CA LYS A 77 -14.83 2.44 -8.79
C LYS A 77 -15.45 1.39 -7.87
N VAL A 78 -15.43 1.66 -6.59
CA VAL A 78 -16.19 0.92 -5.57
C VAL A 78 -17.22 1.85 -4.95
N THR A 79 -18.46 1.36 -4.80
CA THR A 79 -19.58 2.09 -4.20
C THR A 79 -20.11 1.33 -2.99
N TYR A 80 -20.67 2.07 -2.03
CA TYR A 80 -21.31 1.56 -0.83
C TYR A 80 -22.58 2.33 -0.56
N SER A 81 -23.73 1.65 -0.47
CA SER A 81 -25.05 2.27 -0.32
C SER A 81 -25.75 1.97 0.99
N ASP A 82 -25.25 1.01 1.79
CA ASP A 82 -25.87 0.62 3.03
C ASP A 82 -25.84 1.76 4.07
N SER A 83 -26.81 1.77 4.98
CA SER A 83 -27.01 2.84 5.96
C SER A 83 -26.21 2.69 7.25
N ASN A 84 -25.37 1.65 7.38
CA ASN A 84 -24.55 1.43 8.57
C ASN A 84 -23.60 2.61 8.78
N LYS A 85 -23.81 3.38 9.85
CA LYS A 85 -23.07 4.62 10.13
C LYS A 85 -21.58 4.36 10.42
N GLU A 86 -21.29 3.33 11.19
CA GLU A 86 -19.93 2.97 11.57
C GLU A 86 -19.08 2.63 10.34
N ILE A 87 -19.57 1.73 9.49
CA ILE A 87 -18.89 1.40 8.22
C ILE A 87 -18.73 2.65 7.34
N ARG A 88 -19.72 3.53 7.29
CA ARG A 88 -19.65 4.75 6.47
C ARG A 88 -18.56 5.71 6.94
N GLU A 89 -18.38 5.88 8.25
CA GLU A 89 -17.33 6.75 8.80
C GLU A 89 -15.93 6.17 8.51
N GLU A 90 -15.74 4.87 8.69
CA GLU A 90 -14.46 4.24 8.36
C GLU A 90 -14.16 4.26 6.84
N LEU A 91 -15.16 4.08 5.99
CA LEU A 91 -14.99 4.23 4.54
C LEU A 91 -14.59 5.67 4.13
N LYS A 92 -15.08 6.70 4.84
CA LYS A 92 -14.64 8.09 4.60
C LYS A 92 -13.14 8.26 4.93
N LYS A 93 -12.65 7.67 6.02
CA LYS A 93 -11.21 7.65 6.34
C LYS A 93 -10.40 6.95 5.24
N LEU A 94 -11.00 5.97 4.56
CA LEU A 94 -10.44 5.31 3.37
C LEU A 94 -10.66 6.12 2.07
N SER A 95 -10.91 7.43 2.16
CA SER A 95 -11.10 8.33 1.01
C SER A 95 -12.33 8.01 0.15
N PHE A 96 -13.36 7.36 0.70
CA PHE A 96 -14.66 7.33 0.08
C PHE A 96 -15.37 8.66 0.29
N TYR A 97 -15.90 9.24 -0.76
CA TYR A 97 -16.66 10.49 -0.71
C TYR A 97 -18.13 10.28 -1.04
N ALA A 98 -18.99 11.15 -0.51
CA ALA A 98 -20.42 11.06 -0.70
C ALA A 98 -20.84 11.60 -2.07
N LYS A 99 -21.70 10.84 -2.78
CA LYS A 99 -22.47 11.29 -3.94
C LYS A 99 -23.95 10.95 -3.67
N GLY A 100 -24.68 11.92 -3.15
CA GLY A 100 -26.02 11.68 -2.63
C GLY A 100 -25.99 10.70 -1.44
N LYS A 101 -26.80 9.65 -1.49
CA LYS A 101 -26.86 8.60 -0.43
C LYS A 101 -25.73 7.57 -0.53
N ILE A 102 -24.96 7.55 -1.62
CA ILE A 102 -23.94 6.55 -1.89
C ILE A 102 -22.57 7.10 -1.50
N LEU A 103 -21.73 6.31 -0.84
CA LEU A 103 -20.31 6.54 -0.74
C LEU A 103 -19.62 5.88 -1.93
N GLN A 104 -18.62 6.54 -2.51
CA GLN A 104 -17.85 5.98 -3.60
C GLN A 104 -16.37 6.35 -3.49
N ARG A 105 -15.50 5.47 -3.99
CA ARG A 105 -14.09 5.73 -4.20
C ARG A 105 -13.72 5.33 -5.61
N VAL A 106 -13.08 6.25 -6.34
CA VAL A 106 -12.48 5.99 -7.64
C VAL A 106 -11.08 5.45 -7.42
N THR A 107 -10.73 4.40 -8.13
CA THR A 107 -9.39 3.82 -8.05
C THR A 107 -8.43 4.67 -8.87
N ASP A 108 -7.26 4.92 -8.32
CA ASP A 108 -6.17 5.63 -9.00
C ASP A 108 -5.91 5.03 -10.39
N PRO A 109 -5.94 5.83 -11.48
CA PRO A 109 -5.71 5.35 -12.83
C PRO A 109 -4.35 4.66 -13.01
N TYR A 110 -3.29 5.17 -12.40
CA TYR A 110 -1.96 4.54 -12.48
C TYR A 110 -1.95 3.16 -11.84
N ARG A 111 -2.69 2.97 -10.75
CA ARG A 111 -2.85 1.65 -10.14
C ARG A 111 -3.50 0.65 -11.11
N LEU A 112 -4.47 1.09 -11.90
CA LEU A 112 -5.13 0.25 -12.89
C LEU A 112 -4.23 -0.10 -14.08
N LEU A 113 -3.27 0.77 -14.40
CA LEU A 113 -2.31 0.54 -15.47
C LEU A 113 -1.18 -0.42 -15.06
N CYS A 114 -0.81 -0.45 -13.78
CA CYS A 114 0.23 -1.36 -13.26
C CYS A 114 -0.10 -2.84 -13.54
N LYS A 115 0.93 -3.64 -13.72
CA LYS A 115 0.82 -5.09 -13.93
C LYS A 115 0.28 -5.78 -12.68
N LYS A 116 -0.34 -6.94 -12.87
CA LYS A 116 -0.77 -7.79 -11.75
C LYS A 116 0.43 -8.17 -10.87
N GLY A 117 0.25 -8.10 -9.55
CA GLY A 117 1.30 -8.39 -8.57
C GLY A 117 2.22 -7.21 -8.25
N THR A 118 1.95 -6.00 -8.79
CA THR A 118 2.61 -4.76 -8.35
C THR A 118 2.27 -4.47 -6.89
N PHE A 119 1.01 -4.65 -6.53
CA PHE A 119 0.49 -4.44 -5.19
C PHE A 119 0.25 -5.77 -4.49
N ASP A 120 0.51 -5.81 -3.20
CA ASP A 120 0.10 -6.93 -2.36
C ASP A 120 -1.35 -6.78 -1.87
N GLU A 121 -1.77 -7.73 -1.01
CA GLU A 121 -3.12 -7.75 -0.44
C GLU A 121 -3.40 -6.59 0.52
N GLU A 122 -2.35 -5.97 1.06
CA GLU A 122 -2.45 -4.80 1.95
C GLU A 122 -2.44 -3.49 1.16
N GLY A 123 -2.11 -3.51 -0.14
CA GLY A 123 -2.04 -2.33 -1.00
C GLY A 123 -0.66 -1.69 -1.10
N PHE A 124 0.38 -2.28 -0.53
CA PHE A 124 1.75 -1.84 -0.70
C PHE A 124 2.28 -2.15 -2.09
N ILE A 125 3.04 -1.24 -2.67
CA ILE A 125 3.79 -1.49 -3.90
C ILE A 125 5.01 -2.36 -3.52
N VAL A 126 4.98 -3.62 -3.96
CA VAL A 126 6.01 -4.61 -3.62
C VAL A 126 6.93 -4.94 -4.79
N ARG A 127 6.54 -4.58 -6.02
CA ARG A 127 7.31 -4.87 -7.24
C ARG A 127 7.47 -3.64 -8.11
N GLN A 128 8.59 -2.95 -7.93
CA GLN A 128 8.96 -1.79 -8.73
C GLN A 128 9.06 -2.12 -10.23
N ASP A 129 9.53 -3.32 -10.60
CA ASP A 129 9.64 -3.74 -12.00
C ASP A 129 8.33 -3.65 -12.80
N ASN A 130 7.20 -3.65 -12.12
CA ASN A 130 5.87 -3.59 -12.70
C ASN A 130 5.29 -2.16 -12.78
N THR A 131 6.10 -1.14 -12.47
CA THR A 131 5.70 0.28 -12.47
C THR A 131 6.22 1.06 -13.68
N ASP A 132 6.60 0.37 -14.75
CA ASP A 132 7.11 0.92 -16.00
C ASP A 132 6.16 1.91 -16.68
N VAL A 133 4.88 1.79 -16.43
CA VAL A 133 3.81 2.69 -16.95
C VAL A 133 3.68 4.02 -16.20
N ILE A 134 4.36 4.16 -15.05
CA ILE A 134 4.30 5.38 -14.23
C ILE A 134 5.52 6.24 -14.58
N PRO A 135 5.33 7.44 -15.14
CA PRO A 135 6.43 8.34 -15.45
C PRO A 135 7.10 8.85 -14.17
N PHE A 136 8.41 9.07 -14.24
CA PHE A 136 9.19 9.68 -13.17
C PHE A 136 10.29 10.56 -13.75
N GLY A 137 10.08 11.87 -13.80
CA GLY A 137 10.93 12.81 -14.49
C GLY A 137 11.07 12.46 -15.98
N LEU A 138 12.30 12.33 -16.45
CA LEU A 138 12.62 11.91 -17.82
C LEU A 138 12.67 10.39 -18.00
N PHE A 139 12.41 9.62 -16.94
CA PHE A 139 12.50 8.17 -16.89
C PHE A 139 11.14 7.56 -16.53
N ASN A 140 11.14 6.29 -16.19
CA ASN A 140 9.99 5.59 -15.64
C ASN A 140 10.26 5.13 -14.19
N SER A 141 9.20 4.81 -13.49
CA SER A 141 9.28 4.42 -12.09
C SER A 141 9.92 3.05 -11.87
N LYS A 142 9.94 2.16 -12.87
CA LYS A 142 10.66 0.90 -12.82
C LYS A 142 12.15 1.12 -12.55
N ASP A 143 12.75 2.11 -13.23
CA ASP A 143 14.18 2.33 -13.18
C ASP A 143 14.60 3.30 -12.05
N LYS A 144 13.77 4.29 -11.75
CA LYS A 144 14.13 5.40 -10.84
C LYS A 144 13.13 5.65 -9.70
N GLY A 145 12.06 4.87 -9.59
CA GLY A 145 10.94 5.14 -8.70
C GLY A 145 11.07 4.60 -7.26
N CYS A 146 12.20 4.02 -6.84
CA CYS A 146 12.28 3.38 -5.52
C CYS A 146 11.99 4.37 -4.36
N GLY A 147 12.37 5.65 -4.49
CA GLY A 147 12.14 6.67 -3.46
C GLY A 147 10.66 6.97 -3.27
N TRP A 148 9.93 7.34 -4.35
CA TRP A 148 8.52 7.63 -4.23
C TRP A 148 7.69 6.39 -3.85
N ILE A 149 8.10 5.18 -4.30
CA ILE A 149 7.46 3.92 -3.89
C ILE A 149 7.60 3.71 -2.38
N ALA A 150 8.79 3.95 -1.83
CA ALA A 150 9.01 3.85 -0.38
C ALA A 150 8.18 4.89 0.38
N ALA A 151 8.07 6.13 -0.14
CA ALA A 151 7.22 7.18 0.43
C ALA A 151 5.74 6.80 0.38
N TYR A 152 5.25 6.35 -0.78
CA TYR A 152 3.87 5.89 -0.94
C TYR A 152 3.54 4.79 0.08
N ASN A 153 4.42 3.79 0.20
CA ASN A 153 4.23 2.69 1.14
C ASN A 153 4.21 3.17 2.61
N LEU A 154 5.08 4.12 2.98
CA LEU A 154 5.11 4.67 4.34
C LEU A 154 3.86 5.50 4.64
N LEU A 155 3.41 6.33 3.71
CA LEU A 155 2.18 7.11 3.83
C LEU A 155 0.96 6.20 3.94
N HIS A 156 0.89 5.18 3.09
CA HIS A 156 -0.18 4.18 3.09
C HIS A 156 -0.26 3.42 4.42
N LEU A 157 0.89 2.99 4.98
CA LEU A 157 0.96 2.36 6.30
C LEU A 157 0.39 3.26 7.40
N ASN A 158 0.66 4.56 7.31
CA ASN A 158 0.19 5.56 8.29
C ASN A 158 -1.18 6.14 7.93
N GLN A 159 -1.97 5.42 7.12
CA GLN A 159 -3.36 5.76 6.76
C GLN A 159 -3.51 7.10 6.01
N ILE A 160 -2.42 7.62 5.43
CA ILE A 160 -2.45 8.78 4.55
C ILE A 160 -2.65 8.29 3.11
N ASN A 161 -3.90 8.33 2.66
CA ASN A 161 -4.30 7.85 1.35
C ASN A 161 -4.07 8.93 0.30
N LEU A 162 -2.91 8.89 -0.36
CA LEU A 162 -2.60 9.70 -1.54
C LEU A 162 -2.61 8.84 -2.79
N ASP A 163 -2.97 9.44 -3.90
CA ASP A 163 -2.88 8.78 -5.20
C ASP A 163 -1.41 8.61 -5.60
N ILE A 164 -1.13 7.60 -6.39
CA ILE A 164 0.22 7.31 -6.90
C ILE A 164 0.76 8.53 -7.67
N TYR A 165 -0.11 9.17 -8.47
CA TYR A 165 0.23 10.37 -9.21
C TYR A 165 0.71 11.49 -8.29
N ASP A 166 0.00 11.75 -7.19
CA ASP A 166 0.34 12.84 -6.26
C ASP A 166 1.71 12.62 -5.62
N VAL A 167 2.01 11.37 -5.21
CA VAL A 167 3.30 11.05 -4.59
C VAL A 167 4.43 11.07 -5.63
N SER A 168 4.24 10.42 -6.78
CA SER A 168 5.29 10.34 -7.80
C SER A 168 5.59 11.70 -8.44
N SER A 169 4.54 12.50 -8.73
CA SER A 169 4.71 13.82 -9.36
C SER A 169 5.33 14.85 -8.42
N SER A 170 4.95 14.86 -7.13
CA SER A 170 5.53 15.80 -6.15
C SER A 170 7.03 15.63 -6.00
N LEU A 171 7.53 14.40 -6.12
CA LEU A 171 8.95 14.10 -6.04
C LEU A 171 9.66 14.28 -7.39
N SER A 172 9.03 13.91 -8.50
CA SER A 172 9.64 14.08 -9.83
C SER A 172 9.76 15.55 -10.27
N GLN A 173 8.81 16.41 -9.90
CA GLN A 173 8.83 17.84 -10.25
C GLN A 173 9.88 18.62 -9.49
N SER A 174 10.16 18.23 -8.24
CA SER A 174 11.18 18.90 -7.41
C SER A 174 12.61 18.53 -7.78
N ASP A 175 12.82 17.52 -8.63
CA ASP A 175 14.13 16.90 -8.83
C ASP A 175 14.53 16.71 -10.31
N PHE A 176 14.30 17.76 -11.13
CA PHE A 176 14.56 17.71 -12.57
C PHE A 176 16.01 17.27 -12.94
N PHE A 177 17.01 17.61 -12.12
CA PHE A 177 18.40 17.20 -12.33
C PHE A 177 18.75 15.85 -11.67
N PHE A 178 18.12 15.48 -10.59
CA PHE A 178 18.44 14.27 -9.81
C PHE A 178 17.63 13.04 -10.22
N SER A 179 16.56 13.18 -10.98
CA SER A 179 15.85 12.02 -11.53
C SER A 179 16.78 11.10 -12.38
N ALA A 180 17.86 11.64 -12.93
CA ALA A 180 18.90 10.86 -13.60
C ALA A 180 19.68 9.94 -12.63
N PHE A 181 19.86 10.37 -11.38
CA PHE A 181 20.61 9.64 -10.35
C PHE A 181 19.71 8.94 -9.31
N GLY A 182 18.39 9.08 -9.43
CA GLY A 182 17.40 8.61 -8.46
C GLY A 182 16.90 9.74 -7.55
N GLU A 183 16.08 9.40 -6.57
CA GLU A 183 15.47 10.36 -5.65
C GLU A 183 16.46 10.88 -4.62
N SER A 184 16.39 12.19 -4.32
CA SER A 184 17.15 12.77 -3.21
C SER A 184 16.51 12.41 -1.87
N VAL A 185 17.29 11.85 -0.94
CA VAL A 185 16.81 11.54 0.41
C VAL A 185 16.33 12.77 1.16
N PHE A 186 16.88 13.95 0.87
CA PHE A 186 16.49 15.21 1.52
C PHE A 186 15.13 15.71 1.01
N LEU A 187 14.85 15.59 -0.28
CA LEU A 187 13.55 15.94 -0.85
C LEU A 187 12.49 14.98 -0.35
N LEU A 188 12.79 13.68 -0.35
CA LEU A 188 11.93 12.66 0.22
C LEU A 188 11.60 12.95 1.70
N TYR A 189 12.64 13.26 2.50
CA TYR A 189 12.46 13.62 3.89
C TYR A 189 11.62 14.89 4.06
N LYS A 190 11.87 15.94 3.27
CA LYS A 190 11.11 17.20 3.34
C LYS A 190 9.62 16.94 3.07
N MET A 191 9.29 16.21 2.00
CA MET A 191 7.92 15.87 1.65
C MET A 191 7.23 15.05 2.76
N LEU A 192 7.91 14.06 3.31
CA LEU A 192 7.36 13.22 4.38
C LEU A 192 7.17 14.01 5.68
N LYS A 193 8.08 14.92 6.03
CA LYS A 193 8.00 15.73 7.24
C LYS A 193 6.77 16.66 7.27
N GLU A 194 6.26 17.05 6.12
CA GLU A 194 5.02 17.83 6.01
C GLU A 194 3.76 17.02 6.38
N LYS A 195 3.85 15.69 6.34
CA LYS A 195 2.72 14.78 6.48
C LYS A 195 2.82 13.84 7.68
N LEU A 196 4.03 13.56 8.15
CA LEU A 196 4.33 12.58 9.18
C LEU A 196 5.39 13.10 10.16
N PRO A 197 5.33 12.71 11.44
CA PRO A 197 6.39 12.98 12.42
C PRO A 197 7.60 12.07 12.12
N VAL A 198 8.47 12.51 11.23
CA VAL A 198 9.65 11.74 10.81
C VAL A 198 10.95 12.43 11.17
N LYS A 199 12.00 11.65 11.40
CA LYS A 199 13.38 12.09 11.63
C LYS A 199 14.34 11.46 10.64
N PHE A 200 15.28 12.26 10.13
CA PHE A 200 16.35 11.75 9.27
C PHE A 200 17.57 11.34 10.12
N LEU A 201 18.14 10.18 9.81
CA LEU A 201 19.40 9.67 10.37
C LEU A 201 20.39 9.50 9.23
N SER A 202 21.58 10.15 9.34
CA SER A 202 22.63 10.09 8.31
C SER A 202 23.39 8.76 8.36
N HIS A 203 24.22 8.52 7.32
CA HIS A 203 25.11 7.36 7.24
C HIS A 203 26.16 7.31 8.35
N THR A 204 26.47 8.44 8.97
CA THR A 204 27.41 8.54 10.09
C THR A 204 26.77 8.24 11.44
N GLU A 205 25.45 8.03 11.49
CA GLU A 205 24.75 7.73 12.73
C GLU A 205 25.22 6.39 13.31
N LYS A 206 25.84 6.47 14.45
CA LYS A 206 26.21 5.28 15.23
C LYS A 206 24.93 4.60 15.76
N GLN A 207 24.94 3.29 15.78
CA GLN A 207 23.80 2.51 16.30
C GLN A 207 22.50 2.64 15.48
N ILE A 208 22.63 2.78 14.14
CA ILE A 208 21.47 2.88 13.26
C ILE A 208 20.44 1.77 13.51
N CYS A 209 20.87 0.53 13.73
CA CYS A 209 19.98 -0.58 14.02
C CYS A 209 19.20 -0.38 15.33
N ASN A 210 19.85 0.16 16.38
CA ASN A 210 19.18 0.50 17.62
C ASN A 210 18.16 1.64 17.44
N ARG A 211 18.48 2.63 16.60
CA ARG A 211 17.53 3.70 16.26
C ARG A 211 16.34 3.17 15.48
N MET A 212 16.56 2.25 14.53
CA MET A 212 15.48 1.58 13.83
C MET A 212 14.60 0.76 14.78
N ARG A 213 15.18 0.08 15.79
CA ARG A 213 14.42 -0.69 16.80
C ARG A 213 13.47 0.15 17.63
N ASN A 214 13.79 1.44 17.81
CA ASN A 214 12.95 2.41 18.52
C ASN A 214 11.91 3.08 17.61
N SER A 215 11.73 2.61 16.37
CA SER A 215 10.71 3.09 15.45
C SER A 215 9.89 1.94 14.90
N ASP A 216 8.60 2.16 14.72
CA ASP A 216 7.70 1.14 14.19
C ASP A 216 7.83 0.99 12.67
N CYS A 217 8.21 2.06 11.98
CA CYS A 217 8.38 2.05 10.53
C CYS A 217 9.29 3.18 10.03
N GLY A 218 9.68 3.12 8.76
CA GLY A 218 10.47 4.14 8.12
C GLY A 218 10.95 3.76 6.73
N ILE A 219 11.91 4.52 6.21
CA ILE A 219 12.52 4.31 4.91
C ILE A 219 14.03 4.22 5.06
N LEU A 220 14.63 3.17 4.52
CA LEU A 220 16.07 2.97 4.48
C LEU A 220 16.59 3.26 3.08
N LEU A 221 17.59 4.13 2.96
CA LEU A 221 18.41 4.33 1.75
C LEU A 221 19.76 3.66 1.93
N TYR A 222 20.07 2.74 1.05
CA TYR A 222 21.32 1.96 1.10
C TYR A 222 21.88 1.72 -0.30
N TYR A 223 23.17 1.45 -0.36
CA TYR A 223 23.84 1.04 -1.57
C TYR A 223 24.05 -0.49 -1.54
N HIS A 224 23.68 -1.15 -2.62
CA HIS A 224 23.88 -2.59 -2.82
C HIS A 224 24.61 -2.83 -4.16
N LYS A 225 24.88 -4.09 -4.50
CA LYS A 225 25.66 -4.44 -5.72
C LYS A 225 25.13 -3.89 -7.05
N HIS A 226 23.90 -3.44 -7.11
CA HIS A 226 23.27 -2.90 -8.32
C HIS A 226 22.99 -1.38 -8.24
N GLY A 227 23.45 -0.69 -7.19
CA GLY A 227 23.26 0.75 -7.00
C GLY A 227 22.55 1.13 -5.70
N ALA A 228 22.16 2.40 -5.60
CA ALA A 228 21.39 2.91 -4.46
C ALA A 228 19.93 2.47 -4.56
N HIS A 229 19.33 2.18 -3.41
CA HIS A 229 17.93 1.74 -3.35
C HIS A 229 17.25 2.24 -2.07
N PHE A 230 15.98 2.63 -2.21
CA PHE A 230 15.09 2.93 -1.11
C PHE A 230 14.18 1.74 -0.84
N THR A 231 14.04 1.36 0.42
CA THR A 231 13.05 0.40 0.88
C THR A 231 12.30 0.92 2.09
N MET A 232 11.00 0.72 2.12
CA MET A 232 10.20 0.97 3.32
C MET A 232 10.32 -0.24 4.24
N TYR A 233 10.43 0.01 5.56
CA TYR A 233 10.37 -1.04 6.58
C TYR A 233 9.26 -0.77 7.59
N ARG A 234 8.72 -1.85 8.14
CA ARG A 234 7.81 -1.82 9.31
C ARG A 234 8.15 -2.93 10.29
N LYS A 235 7.98 -2.63 11.56
CA LYS A 235 8.13 -3.60 12.64
C LYS A 235 6.97 -4.58 12.61
N ILE A 236 7.25 -5.88 12.75
CA ILE A 236 6.23 -6.94 12.83
C ILE A 236 6.33 -7.73 14.13
N ASP A 237 7.49 -7.67 14.81
CA ASP A 237 7.75 -8.30 16.08
C ASP A 237 8.91 -7.57 16.79
N ALA A 238 9.23 -7.94 18.01
CA ALA A 238 10.23 -7.28 18.85
C ALA A 238 11.57 -7.02 18.13
N ASP A 239 12.05 -7.94 17.32
CA ASP A 239 13.32 -7.85 16.60
C ASP A 239 13.20 -8.13 15.10
N LYS A 240 11.98 -8.23 14.56
CA LYS A 240 11.74 -8.51 13.14
C LYS A 240 11.00 -7.39 12.44
N TYR A 241 11.52 -7.06 11.28
CA TYR A 241 11.01 -6.03 10.40
C TYR A 241 10.70 -6.61 9.04
N GLN A 242 9.61 -6.13 8.45
CA GLN A 242 9.29 -6.40 7.07
C GLN A 242 9.82 -5.26 6.21
N PHE A 243 10.73 -5.58 5.30
CA PHE A 243 11.25 -4.65 4.29
C PHE A 243 10.46 -4.83 3.00
N ILE A 244 9.82 -3.77 2.52
CA ILE A 244 8.88 -3.77 1.40
C ILE A 244 9.51 -3.09 0.20
N ASN A 245 9.37 -3.70 -0.99
CA ASN A 245 10.10 -3.31 -2.20
C ASN A 245 11.63 -3.29 -1.96
N ALA A 246 12.11 -4.27 -1.23
CA ALA A 246 13.54 -4.49 -1.04
C ALA A 246 14.20 -5.00 -2.34
N VAL A 247 15.48 -5.33 -2.27
CA VAL A 247 16.25 -5.85 -3.43
C VAL A 247 15.46 -6.92 -4.18
N TYR A 248 15.36 -6.77 -5.49
CA TYR A 248 14.58 -7.64 -6.40
C TYR A 248 13.06 -7.61 -6.19
N GLY A 249 12.50 -6.51 -5.68
CA GLY A 249 11.05 -6.36 -5.51
C GLY A 249 10.46 -7.38 -4.56
N ARG A 250 11.13 -7.67 -3.45
CA ARG A 250 10.70 -8.68 -2.48
C ARG A 250 10.26 -8.04 -1.17
N LYS A 251 9.33 -8.70 -0.51
CA LYS A 251 9.12 -8.54 0.92
C LYS A 251 10.10 -9.43 1.67
N LEU A 252 10.93 -8.86 2.53
CA LEU A 252 11.89 -9.59 3.35
C LEU A 252 11.52 -9.40 4.83
N VAL A 253 11.60 -10.46 5.61
CA VAL A 253 11.39 -10.42 7.06
C VAL A 253 12.70 -10.77 7.74
N LEU A 254 13.35 -9.77 8.33
CA LEU A 254 14.71 -9.86 8.88
C LEU A 254 14.84 -8.93 10.09
N SER A 255 15.85 -9.14 10.93
CA SER A 255 16.29 -8.09 11.86
C SER A 255 17.00 -6.95 11.10
N PRO A 256 17.11 -5.74 11.66
CA PRO A 256 17.87 -4.66 11.05
C PRO A 256 19.31 -5.05 10.72
N GLU A 257 19.99 -5.77 11.63
CA GLU A 257 21.36 -6.21 11.47
C GLU A 257 21.51 -7.24 10.35
N GLU A 258 20.60 -8.22 10.28
CA GLU A 258 20.59 -9.21 9.20
C GLU A 258 20.40 -8.53 7.84
N PHE A 259 19.50 -7.55 7.74
CA PHE A 259 19.30 -6.79 6.52
C PHE A 259 20.56 -6.00 6.13
N MET A 260 21.12 -5.25 7.09
CA MET A 260 22.34 -4.46 6.86
C MET A 260 23.52 -5.33 6.44
N LYS A 261 23.74 -6.45 7.11
CA LYS A 261 24.84 -7.38 6.79
C LYS A 261 24.67 -8.05 5.43
N LYS A 262 23.45 -8.44 5.06
CA LYS A 262 23.21 -9.29 3.87
C LYS A 262 22.97 -8.50 2.59
N TYR A 263 22.34 -7.33 2.68
CA TYR A 263 21.86 -6.59 1.51
C TYR A 263 22.50 -5.22 1.35
N THR A 264 23.22 -4.71 2.35
CA THR A 264 23.76 -3.36 2.36
C THR A 264 25.30 -3.38 2.24
N ILE A 265 25.84 -2.75 1.18
CA ILE A 265 27.27 -2.46 1.08
C ILE A 265 27.58 -1.20 1.88
N LEU A 266 26.73 -0.17 1.76
CA LEU A 266 26.86 1.11 2.44
C LEU A 266 25.47 1.60 2.85
N HIS A 267 25.29 1.95 4.12
CA HIS A 267 24.15 2.73 4.59
C HIS A 267 24.35 4.20 4.19
N ILE A 268 23.34 4.80 3.55
CA ILE A 268 23.38 6.20 3.11
C ILE A 268 22.56 7.08 4.04
N GLY A 269 21.36 6.64 4.41
CA GLY A 269 20.48 7.39 5.29
C GLY A 269 19.20 6.62 5.63
N THR A 270 18.53 7.03 6.69
CA THR A 270 17.27 6.43 7.12
C THR A 270 16.32 7.52 7.59
N ILE A 271 15.07 7.43 7.15
CA ILE A 271 13.96 8.24 7.66
C ILE A 271 13.17 7.34 8.60
N ILE A 272 13.11 7.69 9.88
CA ILE A 272 12.33 6.96 10.88
C ILE A 272 11.04 7.69 11.20
N TYR A 273 9.97 6.95 11.43
CA TYR A 273 8.73 7.45 12.02
C TYR A 273 8.90 7.53 13.55
N MET A 274 8.45 8.64 14.17
CA MET A 274 8.60 8.89 15.61
C MET A 274 7.30 8.68 16.37
#